data_c61ae2f97e7abbce1545f06e14b10ff2
#
_entry.id   c61ae2f97e7abbce1545f06e14b10ff2
#
_cell.length_a   1.000
_cell.length_b   1.000
_cell.length_c   1.000
_cell.angle_alpha   90.00
_cell.angle_beta   90.00
_cell.angle_gamma   90.00
#
_symmetry.space_group_name_H-M   'P 1'
#
loop_
_entity.id
_entity.type
_entity.pdbx_description
1 polymer ?
#
loop_
_entity_poly.entity_id
_entity_poly.type
_entity_poly.pdbx_seq_one_letter_code
_entity_poly.pdbx_strand_id
1 'polypeptide(L)'
;SKNDTVDCNIISLDLKDEYHFKITDKIEPVSQNWVNYFLGVFNQVQDKIDSGFNIVFSSTVPIGAGLSSSAALECGFLFGLNHFFNLDLSKEQIAKMGQKAEHTFAGVNCGIMDQFASVFGKENHVIFLDCDTLDYQYAPADFGDYTLLLLNTNVKHNLQTSEYNNRRKECEAGIALIQNKYPEVKNFREATMEMVEDLKEEMGDV
;
A
#
# COMPACT_ATOMS: atom_id res chain seq x y z
N SER A 1 14.53 0.74 -17.76
CA SER A 1 14.61 1.27 -19.14
C SER A 1 13.49 0.73 -19.99
N LYS A 2 12.96 1.54 -20.91
CA LYS A 2 12.13 1.03 -22.02
C LYS A 2 12.95 0.10 -22.92
N ASN A 3 12.28 -0.79 -23.62
CA ASN A 3 12.84 -1.56 -24.71
C ASN A 3 11.93 -1.46 -25.96
N ASP A 4 12.41 -1.93 -27.11
CA ASP A 4 11.68 -1.82 -28.38
C ASP A 4 10.81 -3.05 -28.68
N THR A 5 10.43 -3.81 -27.64
CA THR A 5 9.61 -5.03 -27.72
C THR A 5 8.31 -4.86 -26.93
N VAL A 6 7.53 -5.93 -26.86
CA VAL A 6 6.37 -6.03 -25.96
C VAL A 6 6.71 -6.71 -24.63
N ASP A 7 7.94 -7.17 -24.47
CA ASP A 7 8.36 -7.99 -23.33
C ASP A 7 8.72 -7.10 -22.13
N CYS A 8 8.24 -7.48 -20.97
CA CYS A 8 8.52 -6.86 -19.68
C CYS A 8 9.32 -7.82 -18.80
N ASN A 9 10.45 -7.37 -18.31
CA ASN A 9 11.34 -8.15 -17.47
C ASN A 9 11.55 -7.42 -16.14
N ILE A 10 11.31 -8.12 -15.03
CA ILE A 10 11.49 -7.62 -13.67
C ILE A 10 12.43 -8.56 -12.92
N ILE A 11 13.53 -8.05 -12.41
CA ILE A 11 14.55 -8.81 -11.70
C ILE A 11 14.73 -8.23 -10.30
N SER A 12 14.55 -9.07 -9.28
CA SER A 12 14.88 -8.77 -7.89
C SER A 12 16.27 -9.27 -7.53
N LEU A 13 17.18 -8.35 -7.22
CA LEU A 13 18.52 -8.73 -6.79
C LEU A 13 18.51 -9.36 -5.39
N ASP A 14 17.65 -8.89 -4.50
CA ASP A 14 17.58 -9.33 -3.11
C ASP A 14 16.99 -10.73 -2.99
N LEU A 15 15.95 -11.03 -3.79
CA LEU A 15 15.30 -12.34 -3.83
C LEU A 15 16.01 -13.32 -4.78
N LYS A 16 16.91 -12.82 -5.64
CA LYS A 16 17.56 -13.59 -6.73
C LYS A 16 16.54 -14.30 -7.60
N ASP A 17 15.51 -13.58 -7.97
CA ASP A 17 14.32 -14.06 -8.65
C ASP A 17 13.91 -13.10 -9.75
N GLU A 18 13.20 -13.60 -10.77
CA GLU A 18 12.80 -12.81 -11.92
C GLU A 18 11.40 -13.19 -12.39
N TYR A 19 10.76 -12.25 -13.08
CA TYR A 19 9.46 -12.45 -13.69
C TYR A 19 9.39 -11.79 -15.08
N HIS A 20 8.75 -12.49 -16.01
CA HIS A 20 8.61 -12.05 -17.40
C HIS A 20 7.14 -12.08 -17.82
N PHE A 21 6.70 -11.05 -18.53
CA PHE A 21 5.36 -10.98 -19.10
C PHE A 21 5.38 -10.03 -20.32
N LYS A 22 4.26 -9.91 -21.03
CA LYS A 22 4.11 -8.98 -22.16
C LYS A 22 3.13 -7.88 -21.80
N ILE A 23 3.34 -6.68 -22.36
CA ILE A 23 2.39 -5.58 -22.18
C ILE A 23 1.00 -5.90 -22.73
N THR A 24 0.87 -6.91 -23.58
CA THR A 24 -0.39 -7.37 -24.19
C THR A 24 -1.06 -8.48 -23.41
N ASP A 25 -0.44 -9.02 -22.36
CA ASP A 25 -1.01 -10.11 -21.58
C ASP A 25 -2.19 -9.60 -20.74
N LYS A 26 -3.14 -10.50 -20.47
CA LYS A 26 -4.14 -10.26 -19.44
C LYS A 26 -3.44 -10.35 -18.07
N ILE A 27 -3.44 -9.27 -17.35
CA ILE A 27 -2.76 -9.17 -16.05
C ILE A 27 -3.68 -9.68 -14.93
N GLU A 28 -3.23 -10.74 -14.27
CA GLU A 28 -3.91 -11.38 -13.14
C GLU A 28 -2.92 -11.70 -12.02
N PRO A 29 -3.37 -11.84 -10.76
CA PRO A 29 -2.50 -12.28 -9.68
C PRO A 29 -1.85 -13.64 -9.94
N VAL A 30 -0.59 -13.77 -9.55
CA VAL A 30 0.20 -14.99 -9.72
C VAL A 30 0.63 -15.58 -8.37
N SER A 31 1.09 -16.82 -8.36
CA SER A 31 1.56 -17.50 -7.14
C SER A 31 2.86 -16.91 -6.57
N GLN A 32 3.62 -16.18 -7.36
CA GLN A 32 4.87 -15.52 -6.98
C GLN A 32 4.53 -14.18 -6.32
N ASN A 33 4.33 -14.19 -5.00
CA ASN A 33 3.72 -13.10 -4.25
C ASN A 33 4.32 -11.71 -4.49
N TRP A 34 5.65 -11.59 -4.55
CA TRP A 34 6.29 -10.29 -4.72
C TRP A 34 5.98 -9.65 -6.08
N VAL A 35 5.70 -10.46 -7.10
CA VAL A 35 5.34 -10.01 -8.45
C VAL A 35 3.98 -9.32 -8.47
N ASN A 36 3.06 -9.73 -7.59
CA ASN A 36 1.72 -9.18 -7.53
C ASN A 36 1.69 -7.67 -7.23
N TYR A 37 2.66 -7.17 -6.48
CA TYR A 37 2.79 -5.72 -6.25
C TYR A 37 3.07 -4.96 -7.55
N PHE A 38 3.94 -5.52 -8.41
CA PHE A 38 4.23 -4.96 -9.72
C PHE A 38 3.05 -5.09 -10.69
N LEU A 39 2.47 -6.28 -10.78
CA LEU A 39 1.35 -6.55 -11.67
C LEU A 39 0.12 -5.71 -11.32
N GLY A 40 -0.18 -5.56 -10.03
CA GLY A 40 -1.30 -4.74 -9.57
C GLY A 40 -1.15 -3.26 -9.90
N VAL A 41 0.07 -2.74 -9.87
CA VAL A 41 0.39 -1.38 -10.33
C VAL A 41 0.30 -1.30 -11.86
N PHE A 42 0.97 -2.22 -12.55
CA PHE A 42 1.02 -2.23 -14.01
C PHE A 42 -0.38 -2.33 -14.64
N ASN A 43 -1.22 -3.19 -14.11
CA ASN A 43 -2.61 -3.38 -14.59
C ASN A 43 -3.43 -2.07 -14.62
N GLN A 44 -3.11 -1.12 -13.76
CA GLN A 44 -3.82 0.17 -13.71
C GLN A 44 -3.34 1.19 -14.75
N VAL A 45 -2.19 0.94 -15.37
CA VAL A 45 -1.58 1.85 -16.36
C VAL A 45 -1.29 1.17 -17.69
N GLN A 46 -1.60 -0.12 -17.82
CA GLN A 46 -1.29 -0.95 -18.99
C GLN A 46 -1.68 -0.28 -20.31
N ASP A 47 -2.86 0.29 -20.37
CA ASP A 47 -3.39 0.94 -21.58
C ASP A 47 -2.58 2.18 -22.03
N LYS A 48 -1.71 2.70 -21.15
CA LYS A 48 -0.86 3.86 -21.39
C LYS A 48 0.59 3.47 -21.66
N ILE A 49 0.92 2.19 -21.62
CA ILE A 49 2.28 1.66 -21.83
C ILE A 49 2.39 1.18 -23.26
N ASP A 50 3.24 1.82 -24.03
CA ASP A 50 3.38 1.65 -25.49
C ASP A 50 4.51 0.70 -25.92
N SER A 51 5.35 0.30 -24.97
CA SER A 51 6.48 -0.62 -25.21
C SER A 51 6.84 -1.41 -23.96
N GLY A 52 7.55 -2.50 -24.13
CA GLY A 52 8.08 -3.28 -23.02
C GLY A 52 9.16 -2.52 -22.23
N PHE A 53 9.58 -3.12 -21.14
CA PHE A 53 10.60 -2.53 -20.26
C PHE A 53 11.42 -3.58 -19.52
N ASN A 54 12.60 -3.15 -19.07
CA ASN A 54 13.47 -3.95 -18.21
C ASN A 54 13.70 -3.20 -16.90
N ILE A 55 13.43 -3.88 -15.78
CA ILE A 55 13.62 -3.38 -14.43
C ILE A 55 14.51 -4.35 -13.66
N VAL A 56 15.51 -3.78 -13.01
CA VAL A 56 16.29 -4.45 -11.96
C VAL A 56 16.14 -3.61 -10.71
N PHE A 57 15.77 -4.22 -9.61
CA PHE A 57 15.60 -3.51 -8.36
C PHE A 57 16.28 -4.24 -7.19
N SER A 58 16.66 -3.44 -6.20
CA SER A 58 17.05 -3.87 -4.87
C SER A 58 16.50 -2.87 -3.86
N SER A 59 16.37 -3.27 -2.60
CA SER A 59 15.82 -2.43 -1.56
C SER A 59 16.64 -2.53 -0.27
N THR A 60 16.85 -1.39 0.37
CA THR A 60 17.39 -1.32 1.74
C THR A 60 16.27 -1.37 2.79
N VAL A 61 15.00 -1.31 2.36
CA VAL A 61 13.85 -1.49 3.25
C VAL A 61 13.73 -2.97 3.59
N PRO A 62 13.88 -3.37 4.85
CA PRO A 62 13.88 -4.79 5.23
C PRO A 62 12.49 -5.41 5.00
N ILE A 63 12.49 -6.57 4.34
CA ILE A 63 11.25 -7.29 4.02
C ILE A 63 10.66 -7.90 5.30
N GLY A 64 9.36 -7.68 5.51
CA GLY A 64 8.62 -8.26 6.63
C GLY A 64 8.97 -7.71 8.01
N ALA A 65 9.64 -6.57 8.09
CA ALA A 65 10.02 -5.92 9.35
C ALA A 65 9.06 -4.78 9.77
N GLY A 66 7.89 -4.67 9.16
CA GLY A 66 6.91 -3.62 9.49
C GLY A 66 7.27 -2.23 8.96
N LEU A 67 8.16 -2.15 7.98
CA LEU A 67 8.59 -0.88 7.35
C LEU A 67 8.00 -0.68 5.96
N SER A 68 6.84 -1.27 5.70
CA SER A 68 6.05 -1.03 4.48
C SER A 68 6.82 -1.29 3.17
N SER A 69 7.56 -2.41 3.12
CA SER A 69 8.34 -2.79 1.93
C SER A 69 7.45 -2.99 0.68
N SER A 70 6.19 -3.43 0.83
CA SER A 70 5.22 -3.53 -0.25
C SER A 70 4.90 -2.16 -0.86
N ALA A 71 4.52 -1.21 -0.04
CA ALA A 71 4.21 0.16 -0.48
C ALA A 71 5.42 0.85 -1.15
N ALA A 72 6.63 0.64 -0.62
CA ALA A 72 7.85 1.14 -1.22
C ALA A 72 8.07 0.56 -2.63
N LEU A 73 7.78 -0.74 -2.81
CA LEU A 73 7.92 -1.44 -4.08
C LEU A 73 6.89 -0.94 -5.10
N GLU A 74 5.62 -0.91 -4.73
CA GLU A 74 4.50 -0.45 -5.55
C GLU A 74 4.69 0.99 -6.02
N CYS A 75 4.92 1.89 -5.08
CA CYS A 75 5.07 3.32 -5.36
C CYS A 75 6.36 3.61 -6.15
N GLY A 76 7.47 2.94 -5.81
CA GLY A 76 8.73 3.09 -6.53
C GLY A 76 8.64 2.64 -7.98
N PHE A 77 7.98 1.51 -8.23
CA PHE A 77 7.74 1.00 -9.57
C PHE A 77 6.85 1.96 -10.38
N LEU A 78 5.72 2.37 -9.80
CA LEU A 78 4.81 3.29 -10.49
C LEU A 78 5.47 4.64 -10.77
N PHE A 79 6.31 5.13 -9.85
CA PHE A 79 7.09 6.34 -10.08
C PHE A 79 8.04 6.19 -11.27
N GLY A 80 8.69 5.03 -11.40
CA GLY A 80 9.51 4.69 -12.55
C GLY A 80 8.72 4.65 -13.85
N LEU A 81 7.58 3.97 -13.88
CA LEU A 81 6.69 3.94 -15.05
C LEU A 81 6.19 5.34 -15.40
N ASN A 82 5.77 6.12 -14.42
CA ASN A 82 5.32 7.50 -14.60
C ASN A 82 6.38 8.35 -15.32
N HIS A 83 7.64 8.21 -14.90
CA HIS A 83 8.76 8.92 -15.52
C HIS A 83 9.06 8.44 -16.95
N PHE A 84 9.18 7.13 -17.15
CA PHE A 84 9.62 6.59 -18.46
C PHE A 84 8.54 6.66 -19.54
N PHE A 85 7.27 6.59 -19.16
CA PHE A 85 6.14 6.58 -20.07
C PHE A 85 5.36 7.90 -20.09
N ASN A 86 5.80 8.91 -19.33
CA ASN A 86 5.18 10.23 -19.24
C ASN A 86 3.67 10.14 -18.92
N LEU A 87 3.33 9.36 -17.86
CA LEU A 87 1.93 9.09 -17.52
C LEU A 87 1.23 10.29 -16.86
N ASP A 88 1.98 11.31 -16.46
CA ASP A 88 1.51 12.53 -15.82
C ASP A 88 0.70 12.27 -14.53
N LEU A 89 1.14 11.30 -13.75
CA LEU A 89 0.52 10.96 -12.48
C LEU A 89 1.04 11.85 -11.35
N SER A 90 0.12 12.40 -10.57
CA SER A 90 0.45 13.11 -9.34
C SER A 90 0.94 12.14 -8.25
N LYS A 91 1.63 12.66 -7.24
CA LYS A 91 2.05 11.89 -6.06
C LYS A 91 0.88 11.20 -5.37
N GLU A 92 -0.25 11.90 -5.24
CA GLU A 92 -1.46 11.35 -4.62
C GLU A 92 -2.03 10.18 -5.44
N GLN A 93 -2.06 10.32 -6.77
CA GLN A 93 -2.47 9.22 -7.65
C GLN A 93 -1.56 8.01 -7.52
N ILE A 94 -0.24 8.21 -7.43
CA ILE A 94 0.73 7.13 -7.22
C ILE A 94 0.44 6.39 -5.91
N ALA A 95 0.21 7.11 -4.81
CA ALA A 95 -0.12 6.49 -3.53
C ALA A 95 -1.44 5.70 -3.57
N LYS A 96 -2.50 6.27 -4.15
CA LYS A 96 -3.81 5.59 -4.31
C LYS A 96 -3.73 4.36 -5.21
N MET A 97 -2.95 4.41 -6.26
CA MET A 97 -2.77 3.28 -7.18
C MET A 97 -1.93 2.16 -6.53
N GLY A 98 -0.92 2.48 -5.72
CA GLY A 98 -0.21 1.51 -4.91
C GLY A 98 -1.16 0.79 -3.95
N GLN A 99 -1.94 1.53 -3.16
CA GLN A 99 -2.96 0.94 -2.28
C GLN A 99 -3.93 0.03 -3.04
N LYS A 100 -4.41 0.46 -4.20
CA LYS A 100 -5.32 -0.36 -5.02
C LYS A 100 -4.66 -1.64 -5.52
N ALA A 101 -3.37 -1.61 -5.86
CA ALA A 101 -2.62 -2.79 -6.24
C ALA A 101 -2.56 -3.80 -5.09
N GLU A 102 -2.31 -3.35 -3.87
CA GLU A 102 -2.28 -4.19 -2.68
C GLU A 102 -3.65 -4.83 -2.40
N HIS A 103 -4.74 -4.06 -2.53
CA HIS A 103 -6.11 -4.60 -2.38
C HIS A 103 -6.46 -5.67 -3.42
N THR A 104 -6.12 -5.42 -4.70
CA THR A 104 -6.64 -6.25 -5.80
C THR A 104 -5.73 -7.41 -6.20
N PHE A 105 -4.41 -7.30 -5.98
CA PHE A 105 -3.44 -8.31 -6.38
C PHE A 105 -2.75 -9.00 -5.21
N ALA A 106 -2.46 -8.28 -4.13
CA ALA A 106 -1.88 -8.87 -2.93
C ALA A 106 -2.94 -9.35 -1.91
N GLY A 107 -4.20 -8.91 -2.05
CA GLY A 107 -5.32 -9.36 -1.22
C GLY A 107 -5.29 -8.80 0.22
N VAL A 108 -4.62 -7.67 0.44
CA VAL A 108 -4.53 -7.00 1.74
C VAL A 108 -5.29 -5.68 1.70
N ASN A 109 -6.35 -5.55 2.49
CA ASN A 109 -7.18 -4.34 2.56
C ASN A 109 -6.55 -3.26 3.45
N CYS A 110 -5.32 -2.85 3.12
CA CYS A 110 -4.56 -1.86 3.88
C CYS A 110 -5.17 -0.44 3.80
N GLY A 111 -4.82 0.41 4.77
CA GLY A 111 -5.03 1.86 4.68
C GLY A 111 -4.04 2.52 3.71
N ILE A 112 -4.20 3.83 3.49
CA ILE A 112 -3.36 4.60 2.54
C ILE A 112 -2.00 5.03 3.13
N MET A 113 -1.83 4.93 4.45
CA MET A 113 -0.73 5.54 5.19
C MET A 113 0.65 5.15 4.64
N ASP A 114 0.86 3.88 4.36
CA ASP A 114 2.15 3.33 3.96
C ASP A 114 2.57 3.83 2.56
N GLN A 115 1.64 3.79 1.60
CA GLN A 115 1.88 4.32 0.26
C GLN A 115 2.05 5.83 0.30
N PHE A 116 1.27 6.54 1.13
CA PHE A 116 1.41 7.97 1.30
C PHE A 116 2.79 8.33 1.87
N ALA A 117 3.22 7.64 2.92
CA ALA A 117 4.54 7.84 3.52
C ALA A 117 5.67 7.56 2.52
N SER A 118 5.54 6.51 1.70
CA SER A 118 6.52 6.16 0.67
C SER A 118 6.68 7.25 -0.40
N VAL A 119 5.57 7.87 -0.81
CA VAL A 119 5.56 8.87 -1.90
C VAL A 119 5.89 10.29 -1.41
N PHE A 120 5.42 10.63 -0.21
CA PHE A 120 5.54 11.98 0.35
C PHE A 120 6.65 12.11 1.39
N GLY A 121 7.34 11.02 1.72
CA GLY A 121 8.46 11.04 2.66
C GLY A 121 9.45 12.17 2.37
N LYS A 122 9.91 12.85 3.41
CA LYS A 122 10.87 13.94 3.34
C LYS A 122 11.92 13.74 4.43
N GLU A 123 13.18 13.90 4.05
CA GLU A 123 14.32 13.77 4.96
C GLU A 123 14.15 14.67 6.20
N ASN A 124 14.44 14.11 7.37
CA ASN A 124 14.35 14.79 8.68
C ASN A 124 12.96 15.35 9.01
N HIS A 125 11.91 14.76 8.48
CA HIS A 125 10.53 15.15 8.80
C HIS A 125 9.66 13.93 9.06
N VAL A 126 8.67 14.10 9.92
CA VAL A 126 7.51 13.22 10.03
C VAL A 126 6.33 13.85 9.31
N ILE A 127 5.39 13.01 8.87
CA ILE A 127 4.16 13.45 8.21
C ILE A 127 3.03 13.29 9.21
N PHE A 128 2.32 14.38 9.48
CA PHE A 128 1.01 14.33 10.12
C PHE A 128 -0.05 14.28 9.03
N LEU A 129 -0.68 13.11 8.86
CA LEU A 129 -1.60 12.80 7.76
C LEU A 129 -3.02 12.61 8.28
N ASP A 130 -3.98 13.29 7.69
CA ASP A 130 -5.39 12.93 7.76
C ASP A 130 -5.69 11.90 6.66
N CYS A 131 -5.88 10.64 7.05
CA CYS A 131 -6.10 9.55 6.09
C CYS A 131 -7.46 9.59 5.37
N ASP A 132 -8.38 10.41 5.82
CA ASP A 132 -9.72 10.60 5.21
C ASP A 132 -9.66 11.65 4.08
N THR A 133 -9.10 12.82 4.39
CA THR A 133 -9.00 13.93 3.43
C THR A 133 -7.73 13.92 2.60
N LEU A 134 -6.69 13.23 3.07
CA LEU A 134 -5.30 13.25 2.60
C LEU A 134 -4.60 14.60 2.81
N ASP A 135 -5.17 15.48 3.64
CA ASP A 135 -4.47 16.67 4.10
C ASP A 135 -3.29 16.27 4.97
N TYR A 136 -2.16 16.92 4.77
CA TYR A 136 -0.96 16.58 5.53
C TYR A 136 -0.09 17.78 5.84
N GLN A 137 0.71 17.64 6.89
CA GLN A 137 1.70 18.61 7.31
C GLN A 137 3.01 17.91 7.64
N TYR A 138 4.11 18.59 7.37
CA TYR A 138 5.42 18.14 7.80
C TYR A 138 5.77 18.76 9.15
N ALA A 139 6.25 17.92 10.07
CA ALA A 139 6.90 18.36 11.30
C ALA A 139 8.36 17.91 11.31
N PRO A 140 9.31 18.67 11.88
CA PRO A 140 10.70 18.24 12.01
C PRO A 140 10.79 16.94 12.81
N ALA A 141 11.59 15.98 12.31
CA ALA A 141 11.91 14.74 13.01
C ALA A 141 13.20 14.94 13.83
N ASP A 142 13.14 15.86 14.80
CA ASP A 142 14.26 16.05 15.74
C ASP A 142 13.97 15.25 17.00
N PHE A 143 14.75 14.17 17.19
CA PHE A 143 14.62 13.29 18.34
C PHE A 143 15.54 13.68 19.49
N GLY A 144 16.34 14.75 19.35
CA GLY A 144 17.32 15.16 20.35
C GLY A 144 18.26 14.02 20.74
N ASP A 145 18.31 13.69 22.04
CA ASP A 145 19.15 12.59 22.56
C ASP A 145 18.52 11.19 22.42
N TYR A 146 17.33 11.08 21.80
CA TYR A 146 16.65 9.80 21.60
C TYR A 146 17.03 9.15 20.28
N THR A 147 17.07 7.83 20.28
CA THR A 147 17.30 7.03 19.07
C THR A 147 16.08 6.15 18.78
N LEU A 148 15.66 6.12 17.53
CA LEU A 148 14.63 5.18 17.08
C LEU A 148 15.24 3.79 16.90
N LEU A 149 14.76 2.82 17.66
CA LEU A 149 15.21 1.43 17.60
C LEU A 149 14.14 0.56 16.98
N LEU A 150 14.48 -0.16 15.92
CA LEU A 150 13.64 -1.15 15.26
C LEU A 150 14.08 -2.55 15.66
N LEU A 151 13.18 -3.30 16.31
CA LEU A 151 13.41 -4.69 16.70
C LEU A 151 12.57 -5.61 15.81
N ASN A 152 13.24 -6.31 14.88
CA ASN A 152 12.56 -7.34 14.08
C ASN A 152 12.44 -8.62 14.93
N THR A 153 11.23 -9.02 15.26
CA THR A 153 10.94 -10.24 16.02
C THR A 153 11.10 -11.52 15.19
N ASN A 154 11.36 -11.41 13.88
CA ASN A 154 11.44 -12.51 12.92
C ASN A 154 10.18 -13.40 12.85
N VAL A 155 9.05 -12.92 13.34
CA VAL A 155 7.77 -13.58 13.12
C VAL A 155 7.39 -13.36 11.65
N LYS A 156 7.32 -14.46 10.89
CA LYS A 156 6.87 -14.37 9.49
C LYS A 156 5.40 -13.99 9.46
N HIS A 157 5.13 -12.78 9.07
CA HIS A 157 3.78 -12.33 8.80
C HIS A 157 3.34 -12.87 7.44
N ASN A 158 2.52 -13.90 7.43
CA ASN A 158 1.67 -14.17 6.28
C ASN A 158 0.50 -13.17 6.34
N LEU A 159 0.80 -11.91 6.05
CA LEU A 159 -0.16 -10.79 6.12
C LEU A 159 -1.39 -10.99 5.22
N GLN A 160 -1.26 -11.83 4.20
CA GLN A 160 -2.30 -12.04 3.20
C GLN A 160 -3.54 -12.75 3.73
N THR A 161 -3.47 -13.41 4.87
CA THR A 161 -4.55 -14.34 5.20
C THR A 161 -5.17 -14.15 6.56
N SER A 162 -4.63 -13.29 7.45
CA SER A 162 -5.10 -13.51 8.76
C SER A 162 -5.64 -12.29 9.51
N GLU A 163 -4.81 -11.79 10.37
CA GLU A 163 -5.28 -10.90 11.42
C GLU A 163 -5.65 -9.51 10.90
N TYR A 164 -4.89 -8.97 9.92
CA TYR A 164 -5.17 -7.66 9.38
C TYR A 164 -6.54 -7.60 8.66
N ASN A 165 -6.78 -8.53 7.75
CA ASN A 165 -8.07 -8.60 7.05
C ASN A 165 -9.23 -8.96 7.99
N ASN A 166 -8.98 -9.75 9.04
CA ASN A 166 -9.97 -10.03 10.08
C ASN A 166 -10.31 -8.76 10.87
N ARG A 167 -9.30 -8.03 11.33
CA ARG A 167 -9.50 -6.73 12.02
C ARG A 167 -10.22 -5.72 11.13
N ARG A 168 -9.91 -5.71 9.85
CA ARG A 168 -10.64 -4.87 8.88
C ARG A 168 -12.12 -5.23 8.81
N LYS A 169 -12.45 -6.51 8.72
CA LYS A 169 -13.85 -6.98 8.72
C LYS A 169 -14.57 -6.65 10.03
N GLU A 170 -13.88 -6.79 11.16
CA GLU A 170 -14.43 -6.40 12.47
C GLU A 170 -14.74 -4.90 12.51
N CYS A 171 -13.83 -4.06 12.04
CA CYS A 171 -14.09 -2.61 11.89
C CYS A 171 -15.28 -2.31 10.96
N GLU A 172 -15.36 -3.01 9.83
CA GLU A 172 -16.47 -2.84 8.88
C GLU A 172 -17.80 -3.28 9.49
N ALA A 173 -17.81 -4.37 10.25
CA ALA A 173 -19.00 -4.82 10.97
C ALA A 173 -19.40 -3.82 12.08
N GLY A 174 -18.46 -3.34 12.86
CA GLY A 174 -18.69 -2.37 13.91
C GLY A 174 -19.27 -1.05 13.39
N ILE A 175 -18.67 -0.49 12.32
CA ILE A 175 -19.20 0.75 11.73
C ILE A 175 -20.60 0.53 11.12
N ALA A 176 -20.87 -0.63 10.54
CA ALA A 176 -22.18 -0.95 10.01
C ALA A 176 -23.26 -0.99 11.09
N LEU A 177 -22.95 -1.52 12.27
CA LEU A 177 -23.86 -1.48 13.43
C LEU A 177 -24.15 -0.04 13.87
N ILE A 178 -23.11 0.79 13.94
CA ILE A 178 -23.30 2.22 14.28
C ILE A 178 -24.18 2.89 13.24
N GLN A 179 -23.91 2.71 11.95
CA GLN A 179 -24.68 3.32 10.86
C GLN A 179 -26.14 2.88 10.81
N ASN A 180 -26.44 1.65 11.22
CA ASN A 180 -27.83 1.18 11.29
C ASN A 180 -28.66 1.98 12.30
N LYS A 181 -28.06 2.42 13.42
CA LYS A 181 -28.74 3.18 14.46
C LYS A 181 -28.55 4.70 14.31
N TYR A 182 -27.40 5.10 13.80
CA TYR A 182 -26.96 6.49 13.61
C TYR A 182 -26.56 6.73 12.14
N PRO A 183 -27.53 6.87 11.22
CA PRO A 183 -27.26 6.91 9.76
C PRO A 183 -26.41 8.12 9.30
N GLU A 184 -26.28 9.14 10.11
CA GLU A 184 -25.45 10.32 9.86
C GLU A 184 -23.94 10.01 9.98
N VAL A 185 -23.55 8.96 10.71
CA VAL A 185 -22.16 8.56 10.93
C VAL A 185 -21.61 7.86 9.69
N LYS A 186 -20.58 8.43 9.07
CA LYS A 186 -19.96 7.87 7.86
C LYS A 186 -18.79 6.96 8.14
N ASN A 187 -18.03 7.27 9.19
CA ASN A 187 -16.85 6.51 9.60
C ASN A 187 -16.63 6.63 11.12
N PHE A 188 -15.69 5.87 11.67
CA PHE A 188 -15.40 5.87 13.11
C PHE A 188 -14.94 7.22 13.67
N ARG A 189 -14.44 8.13 12.84
CA ARG A 189 -14.05 9.48 13.28
C ARG A 189 -15.26 10.30 13.75
N GLU A 190 -16.42 10.01 13.19
CA GLU A 190 -17.68 10.69 13.54
C GLU A 190 -18.45 9.97 14.66
N ALA A 191 -18.03 8.73 15.00
CA ALA A 191 -18.62 7.98 16.09
C ALA A 191 -18.15 8.51 17.45
N THR A 192 -19.07 8.55 18.42
CA THR A 192 -18.77 8.93 19.81
C THR A 192 -18.73 7.71 20.71
N MET A 193 -18.06 7.82 21.85
CA MET A 193 -18.06 6.76 22.87
C MET A 193 -19.47 6.42 23.35
N GLU A 194 -20.38 7.39 23.40
CA GLU A 194 -21.78 7.17 23.78
C GLU A 194 -22.49 6.24 22.78
N MET A 195 -22.26 6.43 21.49
CA MET A 195 -22.80 5.55 20.42
C MET A 195 -22.26 4.13 20.53
N VAL A 196 -20.97 3.97 20.89
CA VAL A 196 -20.36 2.66 21.10
C VAL A 196 -20.92 1.97 22.35
N GLU A 197 -21.03 2.67 23.46
CA GLU A 197 -21.62 2.11 24.71
C GLU A 197 -23.08 1.72 24.52
N ASP A 198 -23.84 2.48 23.73
CA ASP A 198 -25.25 2.20 23.42
C ASP A 198 -25.43 0.92 22.55
N LEU A 199 -24.38 0.50 21.85
CA LEU A 199 -24.36 -0.69 20.98
C LEU A 199 -23.49 -1.83 21.53
N LYS A 200 -22.99 -1.72 22.75
CA LYS A 200 -22.01 -2.62 23.34
C LYS A 200 -22.47 -4.09 23.34
N GLU A 201 -23.74 -4.34 23.66
CA GLU A 201 -24.30 -5.69 23.67
C GLU A 201 -24.37 -6.31 22.27
N GLU A 202 -24.59 -5.48 21.23
CA GLU A 202 -24.69 -5.90 19.84
C GLU A 202 -23.30 -6.10 19.19
N MET A 203 -22.29 -5.33 19.64
CA MET A 203 -20.92 -5.41 19.13
C MET A 203 -20.14 -6.62 19.67
N GLY A 204 -20.52 -7.15 20.85
CA GLY A 204 -19.81 -8.25 21.47
C GLY A 204 -18.48 -7.83 22.12
N ASP A 205 -17.58 -8.81 22.31
CA ASP A 205 -16.30 -8.61 23.02
C ASP A 205 -15.11 -8.23 22.10
N VAL A 206 -15.35 -7.69 20.93
CA VAL A 206 -14.31 -7.34 19.96
C VAL A 206 -14.02 -5.85 19.93
#